data_8c3b27eb04b079f4473c853554396fc3
#
_entry.id   8c3b27eb04b079f4473c853554396fc3
#
_cell.length_a   1.000
_cell.length_b   1.000
_cell.length_c   1.000
_cell.angle_alpha   90.00
_cell.angle_beta   90.00
_cell.angle_gamma   90.00
#
_symmetry.space_group_name_H-M   'P 1'
#
loop_
_entity.id
_entity.type
_entity.pdbx_description
1 polymer ?
#
loop_
_entity_poly.entity_id
_entity_poly.type
_entity_poly.pdbx_seq_one_letter_code
_entity_poly.pdbx_strand_id
1 'polypeptide(L)' 'MESRISQRKTYLIEIMYYENHNTEVTTITTDNINWSMTQYQRNRKAFQWEILDWKQEVDERKLEDQREIDA' A
#
# COMPACT_ATOMS: atom_id res chain seq x y z
N MET A 1 17.33 7.52 17.03
CA MET A 1 16.99 7.39 16.67
C MET A 1 16.52 7.11 15.96
N GLU A 2 16.56 7.06 15.75
CA GLU A 2 16.23 6.88 15.06
C GLU A 2 15.26 6.83 14.46
N SER A 3 15.45 7.03 13.80
CA SER A 3 14.26 7.20 13.02
C SER A 3 13.34 6.03 13.08
N ARG A 4 12.17 6.28 13.41
CA ARG A 4 11.16 5.25 13.47
C ARG A 4 10.12 5.38 12.43
N ILE A 5 10.26 6.34 11.54
CA ILE A 5 9.27 6.54 10.49
C ILE A 5 9.45 5.44 9.46
N SER A 6 8.38 4.71 9.22
CA SER A 6 8.40 3.66 8.24
C SER A 6 8.45 4.26 6.84
N GLN A 7 9.22 3.64 5.96
CA GLN A 7 9.21 4.00 4.55
C GLN A 7 8.05 3.36 3.81
N ARG A 8 7.31 2.49 4.47
CA ARG A 8 6.24 1.77 3.84
C ARG A 8 4.99 2.61 3.77
N LYS A 9 4.23 2.40 2.72
CA LYS A 9 2.95 3.05 2.52
C LYS A 9 1.91 2.00 2.19
N THR A 10 0.68 2.27 2.56
CA THR A 10 -0.43 1.41 2.19
C THR A 10 -1.14 2.05 1.02
N TYR A 11 -1.23 1.32 -0.07
CA TYR A 11 -1.81 1.80 -1.31
C TYR A 11 -3.14 1.12 -1.56
N LEU A 12 -4.12 1.90 -1.98
CA LEU A 12 -5.37 1.35 -2.48
C LEU A 12 -5.24 1.28 -3.98
N ILE A 13 -5.28 0.08 -4.52
CA ILE A 13 -4.94 -0.18 -5.91
C ILE A 13 -6.15 -0.76 -6.63
N GLU A 14 -6.45 -0.21 -7.80
CA GLU A 14 -7.45 -0.79 -8.66
C GLU A 14 -6.73 -1.56 -9.77
N ILE A 15 -7.15 -2.78 -9.97
CA ILE A 15 -6.56 -3.68 -10.97
C ILE A 15 -7.63 -3.99 -12.00
N MET A 16 -7.29 -3.86 -13.27
CA MET A 16 -8.18 -4.23 -14.35
C MET A 16 -7.49 -5.26 -15.23
N TYR A 17 -8.10 -6.41 -15.35
CA TYR A 17 -7.56 -7.49 -16.17
C TYR A 17 -7.90 -7.24 -17.64
N TYR A 18 -6.88 -7.38 -18.48
CA TYR A 18 -7.07 -7.13 -19.91
C TYR A 18 -8.01 -8.13 -20.55
N GLU A 19 -8.00 -9.34 -20.04
CA GLU A 19 -8.73 -10.42 -20.68
C GLU A 19 -10.24 -10.17 -20.68
N ASN A 20 -10.78 -9.72 -19.56
CA ASN A 20 -12.22 -9.61 -19.41
C ASN A 20 -12.66 -8.26 -18.88
N HIS A 21 -11.72 -7.34 -18.69
CA HIS A 21 -11.98 -6.00 -18.19
C HIS A 21 -12.59 -5.99 -16.78
N ASN A 22 -12.50 -7.10 -16.07
CA ASN A 22 -12.92 -7.11 -14.69
C ASN A 22 -11.98 -6.29 -13.84
N THR A 23 -12.55 -5.62 -12.86
CA THR A 23 -11.75 -4.81 -11.94
C THR A 23 -11.85 -5.38 -10.55
N GLU A 24 -10.80 -5.17 -9.80
CA GLU A 24 -10.82 -5.50 -8.38
C GLU A 24 -9.98 -4.48 -7.65
N VAL A 25 -10.33 -4.24 -6.39
CA VAL A 25 -9.63 -3.26 -5.57
C VAL A 25 -8.95 -4.01 -4.44
N THR A 26 -7.68 -3.71 -4.22
CA THR A 26 -6.92 -4.37 -3.18
C THR A 26 -6.04 -3.34 -2.49
N THR A 27 -5.51 -3.70 -1.33
CA THR A 27 -4.55 -2.84 -0.64
C THR A 27 -3.22 -3.56 -0.55
N ILE A 28 -2.15 -2.79 -0.70
CA ILE A 28 -0.80 -3.32 -0.63
C ILE A 28 0.04 -2.37 0.21
N THR A 29 0.72 -2.92 1.20
CA THR A 29 1.63 -2.14 2.05
C THR A 29 3.05 -2.46 1.64
N THR A 30 3.78 -1.44 1.20
CA THR A 30 5.11 -1.67 0.67
C THR A 30 5.92 -0.38 0.68
N ASP A 31 7.22 -0.50 0.63
CA ASP A 31 8.11 0.65 0.44
C ASP A 31 8.47 0.84 -1.02
N ASN A 32 8.01 -0.05 -1.90
CA ASN A 32 8.29 0.07 -3.33
C ASN A 32 7.14 -0.54 -4.10
N ILE A 33 6.20 0.32 -4.48
CA ILE A 33 4.97 -0.15 -5.10
C ILE A 33 5.24 -0.77 -6.48
N ASN A 34 6.18 -0.22 -7.23
CA ASN A 34 6.47 -0.77 -8.54
C ASN A 34 7.01 -2.19 -8.44
N TRP A 35 7.92 -2.41 -7.51
CA TRP A 35 8.46 -3.74 -7.30
C TRP A 35 7.35 -4.70 -6.85
N SER A 36 6.52 -4.25 -5.93
CA SER A 36 5.45 -5.09 -5.40
C SER A 36 4.46 -5.47 -6.49
N MET A 37 4.11 -4.54 -7.35
CA MET A 37 3.17 -4.83 -8.43
C MET A 37 3.80 -5.77 -9.45
N THR A 38 5.09 -5.63 -9.69
CA THR A 38 5.79 -6.57 -10.57
C THR A 38 5.70 -7.99 -10.02
N GLN A 39 5.92 -8.15 -8.72
CA GLN A 39 5.80 -9.46 -8.10
C GLN A 39 4.37 -9.97 -8.15
N TYR A 40 3.42 -9.07 -7.93
CA TYR A 40 2.01 -9.43 -7.92
C TYR A 40 1.56 -9.97 -9.28
N GLN A 41 2.13 -9.43 -10.35
CA GLN A 41 1.75 -9.85 -11.71
C GLN A 41 2.29 -11.21 -12.09
N ARG A 42 3.29 -11.69 -11.39
CA ARG A 42 4.00 -12.90 -11.81
C ARG A 42 3.12 -14.12 -11.92
N ASN A 43 2.16 -14.25 -11.02
CA ASN A 43 1.31 -15.43 -10.97
C ASN A 43 -0.12 -15.12 -11.39
N ARG A 44 -0.30 -14.06 -12.16
CA ARG A 44 -1.64 -13.61 -12.55
C ARG A 44 -1.67 -13.31 -14.01
N LYS A 45 -2.87 -13.24 -14.55
CA LYS A 45 -3.05 -12.82 -15.92
C LYS A 45 -2.72 -11.34 -16.05
N ALA A 46 -2.40 -10.92 -17.25
CA ALA A 46 -1.98 -9.55 -17.48
C ALA A 46 -3.08 -8.58 -17.06
N PHE A 47 -2.66 -7.50 -16.40
CA PHE A 47 -3.60 -6.48 -15.97
C PHE A 47 -2.89 -5.13 -15.95
N GLN A 48 -3.69 -4.08 -15.91
CA GLN A 48 -3.16 -2.76 -15.60
C GLN A 48 -3.62 -2.39 -14.19
N TRP A 49 -2.94 -1.43 -13.58
CA TRP A 49 -3.26 -1.05 -12.23
C TRP A 49 -3.07 0.44 -12.06
N GLU A 50 -3.74 0.96 -11.02
CA GLU A 50 -3.74 2.37 -10.77
C GLU A 50 -3.85 2.59 -9.27
N ILE A 51 -3.14 3.59 -8.76
CA ILE A 51 -3.21 3.93 -7.35
C ILE A 51 -4.41 4.86 -7.17
N LEU A 52 -5.36 4.42 -6.38
CA LEU A 52 -6.53 5.23 -6.07
C LEU A 52 -6.28 6.14 -4.87
N ASP A 53 -5.51 5.64 -3.91
CA ASP A 53 -5.23 6.38 -2.69
C ASP A 53 -4.03 5.75 -2.02
N TRP A 54 -3.47 6.45 -1.06
CA TRP A 54 -2.37 5.88 -0.29
C TRP A 54 -2.22 6.65 1.00
N LYS A 55 -1.60 6.02 1.99
CA LYS A 55 -1.27 6.70 3.22
C LYS A 55 0.01 6.13 3.78
N GLN A 56 0.72 6.97 4.51
CA GLN A 56 1.96 6.60 5.16
C GLN A 56 1.65 5.71 6.35
N GLU A 57 2.38 4.61 6.46
CA GLU A 57 2.27 3.77 7.64
C GLU A 57 2.97 4.46 8.79
N VAL A 58 2.36 4.43 9.96
CA VAL A 58 2.89 5.12 11.14
C VAL A 58 3.08 4.11 12.25
N ASP A 59 4.14 4.31 13.02
CA ASP A 59 4.40 3.49 14.19
C ASP A 59 3.28 3.68 15.20
N GLU A 60 2.62 2.61 15.56
CA GLU A 60 1.49 2.69 16.48
C GLU A 60 1.89 3.18 17.87
N ARG A 61 3.08 2.82 18.30
CA ARG A 61 3.53 3.30 19.60
C ARG A 61 3.63 4.80 19.62
N LYS A 62 4.07 5.37 18.52
CA LYS A 62 4.15 6.81 18.44
C LYS A 62 2.79 7.44 18.53
N LEU A 63 1.80 6.84 17.92
CA LEU A 63 0.44 7.34 18.02
C LEU A 63 -0.08 7.28 19.44
N GLU A 64 0.21 6.20 20.14
CA GLU A 64 -0.21 6.07 21.51
C GLU A 64 0.41 7.13 22.39
N ASP A 65 1.69 7.39 22.18
CA ASP A 65 2.37 8.43 22.95
C ASP A 65 1.70 9.77 22.74
N GLN A 66 1.33 10.06 21.50
CA GLN A 66 0.67 11.31 21.21
C GLN A 66 -0.67 11.42 21.90
N ARG A 67 -1.41 10.32 21.95
CA ARG A 67 -2.69 10.34 22.61
C ARG A 67 -2.55 10.59 24.11
N GLU A 68 -1.54 10.01 24.71
CA GLU A 68 -1.30 10.23 26.12
C GLU A 68 -1.00 11.68 26.41
N ILE A 69 -0.24 12.29 25.55
CA ILE A 69 0.08 13.70 25.73
C ILE A 69 -1.17 14.55 25.63
N ASP A 70 -2.04 14.20 24.71
CA ASP A 70 -3.25 14.96 24.52
C ASP A 70 -4.24 14.78 25.67
N ALA A 71 -4.16 13.64 26.29
CA ALA A 71 -5.06 13.39 27.42
C ALA A 71 -4.63 14.19 28.63
#